data_3c92fd5ccbf28c4a0493470ea4fbdf0f
#
_entry.id   3c92fd5ccbf28c4a0493470ea4fbdf0f
#
_cell.length_a   1.000
_cell.length_b   1.000
_cell.length_c   1.000
_cell.angle_alpha   90.00
_cell.angle_beta   90.00
_cell.angle_gamma   90.00
#
_symmetry.space_group_name_H-M   'P 1'
#
loop_
_entity.id
_entity.type
_entity.pdbx_description
1 polymer ?
#
loop_
_entity_poly.entity_id
_entity_poly.type
_entity_poly.pdbx_seq_one_letter_code
_entity_poly.pdbx_strand_id
1 'polypeptide(L)'
;MKDFDIDAVLEQVRRYIEREEIDELRRLLVSLDRVRVLDLLRELSPKELIIAFSLIPKSESAELFSKLKRSQRDNLLSGMTIEEMKSILSLLNVDDKVDVLGEMPANIVRRILMETSPSERDLINRLLLYPKHSAGSLMTVEYVQLGVHMTVGESLAVIRQQGVSSETVYTNYVLDEGRKLVGIISLRQLVLADEEERIEDLMERRVVAVHTLDDQEQVAQVFSEYGYLALPVLDKEERMTGIITIDDIMEVVEQEATEDFQIMAAMSPSEESYKETSVWTHAKKRIGWLLILMISATFTGRIMSTYSEVLESAIILSVFIPMLMDTGGNSGSQASTLIIRGLATHELRLKDWAKVLAKEFRIAIIVGVVLSAVNYARLVFVEGTDQTVALVVSLTTIATVLLSKTVGSMLPIGAKALKLDPAIMAAPLITTIVDAMSLLIYFYIATSLLPL
;
A
#
# COMPACT_ATOMS: atom_id res chain seq x y z
N MET A 1 -9.03 26.89 -9.76
CA MET A 1 -7.96 27.05 -8.75
C MET A 1 -6.75 27.59 -9.51
N LYS A 2 -6.18 28.77 -9.09
CA LYS A 2 -4.90 29.19 -9.67
C LYS A 2 -3.87 28.14 -9.29
N ASP A 3 -3.07 27.68 -10.26
CA ASP A 3 -1.96 26.79 -10.02
C ASP A 3 -1.10 27.39 -8.91
N PHE A 4 -0.98 26.68 -7.79
CA PHE A 4 -0.08 27.04 -6.70
C PHE A 4 1.32 26.67 -7.15
N ASP A 5 2.09 27.68 -7.50
CA ASP A 5 3.50 27.49 -7.88
C ASP A 5 4.34 27.32 -6.61
N ILE A 6 4.52 26.06 -6.22
CA ILE A 6 5.27 25.70 -5.02
C ILE A 6 6.73 26.17 -5.13
N ASP A 7 7.33 26.13 -6.31
CA ASP A 7 8.74 26.51 -6.51
C ASP A 7 8.94 28.02 -6.29
N ALA A 8 8.01 28.85 -6.77
CA ALA A 8 8.04 30.29 -6.54
C ALA A 8 7.89 30.64 -5.05
N VAL A 9 7.01 29.91 -4.33
CA VAL A 9 6.83 30.12 -2.89
C VAL A 9 8.02 29.60 -2.08
N LEU A 10 8.63 28.49 -2.46
CA LEU A 10 9.87 27.99 -1.86
C LEU A 10 11.03 28.97 -2.01
N GLU A 11 11.20 29.56 -3.19
CA GLU A 11 12.21 30.63 -3.39
C GLU A 11 11.93 31.84 -2.48
N GLN A 12 10.67 32.19 -2.30
CA GLN A 12 10.29 33.27 -1.40
C GLN A 12 10.58 32.94 0.07
N VAL A 13 10.24 31.75 0.52
CA VAL A 13 10.57 31.22 1.86
C VAL A 13 12.08 31.27 2.11
N ARG A 14 12.88 30.73 1.17
CA ARG A 14 14.35 30.75 1.26
C ARG A 14 14.91 32.16 1.34
N ARG A 15 14.37 33.08 0.54
CA ARG A 15 14.77 34.49 0.55
C ARG A 15 14.48 35.16 1.90
N TYR A 16 13.32 34.91 2.50
CA TYR A 16 12.99 35.42 3.83
C TYR A 16 13.89 34.84 4.91
N ILE A 17 14.23 33.56 4.85
CA ILE A 17 15.17 32.92 5.77
C ILE A 17 16.56 33.53 5.63
N GLU A 18 17.09 33.67 4.41
CA GLU A 18 18.42 34.24 4.14
C GLU A 18 18.55 35.69 4.59
N ARG A 19 17.44 36.47 4.51
CA ARG A 19 17.40 37.88 4.92
C ARG A 19 17.01 38.09 6.37
N GLU A 20 16.74 37.01 7.11
CA GLU A 20 16.24 37.05 8.49
C GLU A 20 14.92 37.80 8.63
N GLU A 21 14.10 37.86 7.56
CA GLU A 21 12.80 38.53 7.51
C GLU A 21 11.70 37.62 8.14
N ILE A 22 11.84 37.34 9.44
CA ILE A 22 11.05 36.31 10.17
C ILE A 22 9.55 36.67 10.22
N ASP A 23 9.20 37.93 10.35
CA ASP A 23 7.79 38.39 10.40
C ASP A 23 7.09 38.19 9.05
N GLU A 24 7.81 38.41 7.93
CA GLU A 24 7.26 38.17 6.58
C GLU A 24 7.07 36.68 6.33
N LEU A 25 8.04 35.86 6.73
CA LEU A 25 7.94 34.42 6.65
C LEU A 25 6.73 33.89 7.45
N ARG A 26 6.55 34.37 8.69
CA ARG A 26 5.39 34.01 9.51
C ARG A 26 4.08 34.40 8.83
N ARG A 27 3.97 35.62 8.30
CA ARG A 27 2.77 36.08 7.58
C ARG A 27 2.48 35.22 6.36
N LEU A 28 3.51 34.84 5.61
CA LEU A 28 3.36 33.95 4.46
C LEU A 28 2.82 32.58 4.90
N LEU A 29 3.43 31.94 5.88
CA LEU A 29 3.00 30.60 6.36
C LEU A 29 1.55 30.61 6.88
N VAL A 30 1.17 31.61 7.66
CA VAL A 30 -0.21 31.76 8.18
C VAL A 30 -1.23 32.09 7.07
N SER A 31 -0.81 32.66 5.95
CA SER A 31 -1.70 32.99 4.82
C SER A 31 -2.04 31.78 3.94
N LEU A 32 -1.28 30.70 4.06
CA LEU A 32 -1.47 29.47 3.29
C LEU A 32 -2.40 28.51 4.03
N ASP A 33 -3.11 27.67 3.28
CA ASP A 33 -3.83 26.56 3.86
C ASP A 33 -2.86 25.45 4.33
N ARG A 34 -3.32 24.59 5.24
CA ARG A 34 -2.49 23.55 5.87
C ARG A 34 -1.81 22.60 4.88
N VAL A 35 -2.50 22.23 3.80
CA VAL A 35 -1.96 21.31 2.78
C VAL A 35 -0.75 21.95 2.10
N ARG A 36 -0.87 23.24 1.73
CA ARG A 36 0.24 23.98 1.10
C ARG A 36 1.41 24.20 2.05
N VAL A 37 1.12 24.48 3.33
CA VAL A 37 2.18 24.55 4.35
C VAL A 37 2.90 23.22 4.49
N LEU A 38 2.17 22.11 4.53
CA LEU A 38 2.75 20.77 4.59
C LEU A 38 3.64 20.49 3.37
N ASP A 39 3.16 20.78 2.16
CA ASP A 39 3.93 20.60 0.93
C ASP A 39 5.22 21.44 0.93
N LEU A 40 5.15 22.69 1.40
CA LEU A 40 6.33 23.53 1.58
C LEU A 40 7.32 22.93 2.58
N LEU A 41 6.84 22.51 3.76
CA LEU A 41 7.69 21.90 4.79
C LEU A 41 8.41 20.66 4.26
N ARG A 42 7.74 19.87 3.40
CA ARG A 42 8.30 18.67 2.78
C ARG A 42 9.46 18.92 1.83
N GLU A 43 9.55 20.09 1.24
CA GLU A 43 10.62 20.45 0.28
C GLU A 43 11.73 21.32 0.91
N LEU A 44 11.63 21.68 2.20
CA LEU A 44 12.63 22.46 2.91
C LEU A 44 13.81 21.60 3.37
N SER A 45 15.03 22.18 3.36
CA SER A 45 16.20 21.56 3.98
C SER A 45 16.03 21.46 5.52
N PRO A 46 16.77 20.57 6.21
CA PRO A 46 16.61 20.39 7.67
C PRO A 46 16.72 21.70 8.48
N LYS A 47 17.59 22.62 8.10
CA LYS A 47 17.74 23.90 8.79
C LYS A 47 16.56 24.85 8.53
N GLU A 48 16.14 24.94 7.26
CA GLU A 48 15.00 25.76 6.86
C GLU A 48 13.69 25.24 7.49
N LEU A 49 13.54 23.92 7.56
CA LEU A 49 12.41 23.24 8.18
C LEU A 49 12.26 23.62 9.67
N ILE A 50 13.35 23.59 10.44
CA ILE A 50 13.33 23.95 11.87
C ILE A 50 12.88 25.42 12.03
N ILE A 51 13.41 26.32 11.21
CA ILE A 51 13.05 27.75 11.26
C ILE A 51 11.57 27.94 10.91
N ALA A 52 11.13 27.42 9.76
CA ALA A 52 9.76 27.57 9.29
C ALA A 52 8.76 26.95 10.29
N PHE A 53 9.04 25.76 10.78
CA PHE A 53 8.17 25.06 11.73
C PHE A 53 8.03 25.80 13.06
N SER A 54 9.07 26.43 13.57
CA SER A 54 9.02 27.24 14.79
C SER A 54 8.10 28.45 14.72
N LEU A 55 7.76 28.90 13.51
CA LEU A 55 6.90 30.05 13.24
C LEU A 55 5.41 29.70 13.09
N ILE A 56 5.10 28.41 12.95
CA ILE A 56 3.73 27.92 12.81
C ILE A 56 2.99 28.03 14.15
N PRO A 57 1.71 28.46 14.13
CA PRO A 57 0.88 28.48 15.34
C PRO A 57 0.83 27.10 16.01
N LYS A 58 0.93 27.06 17.33
CA LYS A 58 0.93 25.80 18.09
C LYS A 58 -0.31 24.93 17.84
N SER A 59 -1.45 25.54 17.58
CA SER A 59 -2.70 24.84 17.24
C SER A 59 -2.64 24.05 15.92
N GLU A 60 -1.74 24.39 15.02
CA GLU A 60 -1.58 23.75 13.72
C GLU A 60 -0.30 22.92 13.64
N SER A 61 0.68 23.23 14.50
CA SER A 61 1.99 22.58 14.47
C SER A 61 1.92 21.08 14.79
N ALA A 62 1.02 20.64 15.65
CA ALA A 62 0.84 19.24 16.01
C ALA A 62 0.35 18.40 14.82
N GLU A 63 -0.74 18.84 14.17
CA GLU A 63 -1.29 18.17 12.99
C GLU A 63 -0.32 18.16 11.80
N LEU A 64 0.41 19.26 11.59
CA LEU A 64 1.45 19.29 10.55
C LEU A 64 2.62 18.39 10.89
N PHE A 65 2.97 18.26 12.18
CA PHE A 65 4.06 17.40 12.65
C PHE A 65 3.75 15.91 12.41
N SER A 66 2.52 15.45 12.73
CA SER A 66 2.13 14.06 12.51
C SER A 66 2.19 13.67 11.01
N LYS A 67 1.82 14.60 10.12
CA LYS A 67 1.81 14.40 8.66
C LYS A 67 3.15 14.64 7.95
N LEU A 68 4.21 15.04 8.68
CA LEU A 68 5.56 15.10 8.15
C LEU A 68 6.16 13.70 7.99
N LYS A 69 7.05 13.55 7.02
CA LYS A 69 7.80 12.31 6.85
C LYS A 69 8.70 12.04 8.05
N ARG A 70 8.95 10.75 8.33
CA ARG A 70 9.79 10.32 9.45
C ARG A 70 11.13 11.05 9.53
N SER A 71 11.88 11.14 8.42
CA SER A 71 13.17 11.83 8.37
C SER A 71 13.07 13.31 8.75
N GLN A 72 11.96 13.96 8.41
CA GLN A 72 11.71 15.36 8.74
C GLN A 72 11.33 15.53 10.21
N ARG A 73 10.51 14.60 10.74
CA ARG A 73 10.21 14.53 12.18
C ARG A 73 11.48 14.32 12.99
N ASP A 74 12.37 13.40 12.58
CA ASP A 74 13.66 13.16 13.23
C ASP A 74 14.55 14.42 13.22
N ASN A 75 14.58 15.17 12.13
CA ASN A 75 15.31 16.43 12.04
C ASN A 75 14.76 17.49 12.97
N LEU A 76 13.44 17.66 13.06
CA LEU A 76 12.79 18.57 13.99
C LEU A 76 13.07 18.19 15.43
N LEU A 77 12.88 16.91 15.79
CA LEU A 77 13.11 16.37 17.12
C LEU A 77 14.56 16.54 17.59
N SER A 78 15.52 16.42 16.67
CA SER A 78 16.95 16.63 17.00
C SER A 78 17.28 18.07 17.34
N GLY A 79 16.49 19.03 16.87
CA GLY A 79 16.63 20.47 17.14
C GLY A 79 15.76 21.01 18.27
N MET A 80 14.85 20.20 18.82
CA MET A 80 13.88 20.61 19.86
C MET A 80 14.33 20.23 21.27
N THR A 81 13.93 21.03 22.24
CA THR A 81 13.99 20.69 23.65
C THR A 81 12.89 19.69 24.00
N ILE A 82 13.02 18.98 25.14
CA ILE A 82 11.99 18.03 25.58
C ILE A 82 10.66 18.72 25.90
N GLU A 83 10.71 19.93 26.41
CA GLU A 83 9.55 20.74 26.69
C GLU A 83 8.79 21.10 25.40
N GLU A 84 9.50 21.43 24.34
CA GLU A 84 8.90 21.69 23.01
C GLU A 84 8.29 20.44 22.41
N MET A 85 9.02 19.31 22.44
CA MET A 85 8.49 18.00 21.99
C MET A 85 7.20 17.64 22.73
N LYS A 86 7.22 17.77 24.07
CA LYS A 86 6.06 17.49 24.91
C LYS A 86 4.88 18.43 24.60
N SER A 87 5.15 19.72 24.34
CA SER A 87 4.12 20.69 23.96
C SER A 87 3.42 20.28 22.65
N ILE A 88 4.16 19.76 21.65
CA ILE A 88 3.60 19.26 20.39
C ILE A 88 2.83 17.98 20.64
N LEU A 89 3.44 16.98 21.29
CA LEU A 89 2.81 15.70 21.55
C LEU A 89 1.53 15.82 22.39
N SER A 90 1.44 16.81 23.29
CA SER A 90 0.23 17.03 24.08
C SER A 90 -0.97 17.53 23.27
N LEU A 91 -0.74 17.98 22.05
CA LEU A 91 -1.77 18.49 21.12
C LEU A 91 -2.17 17.44 20.07
N LEU A 92 -1.41 16.33 19.95
CA LEU A 92 -1.72 15.23 19.05
C LEU A 92 -2.81 14.33 19.64
N ASN A 93 -3.62 13.73 18.79
CA ASN A 93 -4.51 12.63 19.15
C ASN A 93 -3.68 11.41 19.62
N VAL A 94 -4.30 10.46 20.30
CA VAL A 94 -3.55 9.40 20.97
C VAL A 94 -2.85 8.47 19.97
N ASP A 95 -3.47 8.14 18.88
CA ASP A 95 -2.93 7.34 17.77
C ASP A 95 -1.70 8.00 17.13
N ASP A 96 -1.82 9.23 16.64
CA ASP A 96 -0.72 10.04 16.13
C ASP A 96 0.45 10.12 17.10
N LYS A 97 0.14 10.30 18.40
CA LYS A 97 1.13 10.34 19.47
C LYS A 97 1.87 8.99 19.62
N VAL A 98 1.14 7.89 19.52
CA VAL A 98 1.70 6.53 19.61
C VAL A 98 2.58 6.25 18.41
N ASP A 99 2.17 6.63 17.21
CA ASP A 99 2.95 6.46 15.98
C ASP A 99 4.26 7.23 16.05
N VAL A 100 4.21 8.50 16.42
CA VAL A 100 5.41 9.32 16.59
C VAL A 100 6.34 8.71 17.63
N LEU A 101 5.82 8.29 18.80
CA LEU A 101 6.62 7.68 19.85
C LEU A 101 7.19 6.32 19.43
N GLY A 102 6.46 5.53 18.66
CA GLY A 102 6.90 4.23 18.14
C GLY A 102 8.10 4.32 17.19
N GLU A 103 8.29 5.49 16.56
CA GLU A 103 9.41 5.77 15.67
C GLU A 103 10.63 6.39 16.37
N MET A 104 10.44 6.97 17.56
CA MET A 104 11.51 7.64 18.31
C MET A 104 12.50 6.67 18.97
N PRO A 105 13.76 7.08 19.18
CA PRO A 105 14.71 6.33 19.99
C PRO A 105 14.20 6.07 21.42
N ALA A 106 14.36 4.83 21.90
CA ALA A 106 13.81 4.38 23.19
C ALA A 106 14.21 5.24 24.42
N ASN A 107 15.39 5.87 24.39
CA ASN A 107 15.85 6.77 25.44
C ASN A 107 15.04 8.10 25.47
N ILE A 108 14.60 8.59 24.33
CA ILE A 108 13.77 9.80 24.22
C ILE A 108 12.35 9.45 24.67
N VAL A 109 11.78 8.35 24.13
CA VAL A 109 10.44 7.86 24.53
C VAL A 109 10.34 7.70 26.05
N ARG A 110 11.33 7.05 26.67
CA ARG A 110 11.36 6.88 28.15
C ARG A 110 11.31 8.22 28.88
N ARG A 111 12.05 9.24 28.42
CA ARG A 111 12.07 10.56 29.09
C ARG A 111 10.72 11.25 28.96
N ILE A 112 10.10 11.23 27.77
CA ILE A 112 8.77 11.80 27.54
C ILE A 112 7.73 11.10 28.42
N LEU A 113 7.71 9.76 28.43
CA LEU A 113 6.74 8.99 29.21
C LEU A 113 6.92 9.13 30.71
N MET A 114 8.13 9.42 31.22
CA MET A 114 8.35 9.69 32.67
C MET A 114 7.65 10.98 33.11
N GLU A 115 7.48 11.94 32.22
CA GLU A 115 6.86 13.22 32.52
C GLU A 115 5.36 13.27 32.16
N THR A 116 4.85 12.21 31.51
CA THR A 116 3.42 12.05 31.16
C THR A 116 2.63 11.51 32.36
N SER A 117 1.33 11.82 32.44
CA SER A 117 0.46 11.32 33.52
C SER A 117 0.47 9.78 33.56
N PRO A 118 0.33 9.15 34.74
CA PRO A 118 0.33 7.69 34.85
C PRO A 118 -0.72 7.01 33.94
N SER A 119 -1.93 7.58 33.88
CA SER A 119 -3.03 7.04 33.05
C SER A 119 -2.73 7.11 31.56
N GLU A 120 -2.22 8.22 31.09
CA GLU A 120 -1.85 8.40 29.67
C GLU A 120 -0.64 7.53 29.29
N ARG A 121 0.34 7.43 30.16
CA ARG A 121 1.49 6.54 29.96
C ARG A 121 1.09 5.07 29.85
N ASP A 122 0.17 4.61 30.72
CA ASP A 122 -0.32 3.24 30.67
C ASP A 122 -1.14 2.97 29.39
N LEU A 123 -1.88 3.97 28.90
CA LEU A 123 -2.59 3.92 27.63
C LEU A 123 -1.61 3.81 26.46
N ILE A 124 -0.65 4.73 26.36
CA ILE A 124 0.37 4.72 25.30
C ILE A 124 1.14 3.41 25.30
N ASN A 125 1.58 2.92 26.47
CA ASN A 125 2.29 1.64 26.55
C ASN A 125 1.45 0.46 26.08
N ARG A 126 0.13 0.46 26.32
CA ARG A 126 -0.77 -0.59 25.79
C ARG A 126 -0.89 -0.53 24.28
N LEU A 127 -1.03 0.66 23.70
CA LEU A 127 -1.15 0.84 22.25
C LEU A 127 0.16 0.47 21.53
N LEU A 128 1.30 0.82 22.09
CA LEU A 128 2.63 0.43 21.57
C LEU A 128 2.90 -1.09 21.58
N LEU A 129 2.09 -1.89 22.30
CA LEU A 129 2.22 -3.36 22.30
C LEU A 129 1.52 -4.04 21.13
N TYR A 130 0.64 -3.35 20.42
CA TYR A 130 0.01 -3.93 19.23
C TYR A 130 1.04 -4.12 18.11
N PRO A 131 0.93 -5.21 17.35
CA PRO A 131 1.78 -5.41 16.18
C PRO A 131 1.62 -4.26 15.20
N LYS A 132 2.70 -3.84 14.57
CA LYS A 132 2.63 -2.90 13.44
C LYS A 132 1.73 -3.47 12.34
N HIS A 133 1.08 -2.61 11.59
CA HIS A 133 0.16 -2.98 10.51
C HIS A 133 -1.04 -3.81 10.99
N SER A 134 -1.44 -3.68 12.26
CA SER A 134 -2.68 -4.27 12.78
C SER A 134 -3.73 -3.19 13.08
N ALA A 135 -5.00 -3.57 13.12
CA ALA A 135 -6.09 -2.67 13.52
C ALA A 135 -5.83 -1.99 14.87
N GLY A 136 -5.19 -2.71 15.79
CA GLY A 136 -4.83 -2.17 17.12
C GLY A 136 -3.75 -1.10 17.09
N SER A 137 -2.85 -1.09 16.09
CA SER A 137 -1.84 -0.03 15.92
C SER A 137 -2.39 1.21 15.21
N LEU A 138 -3.48 1.07 14.47
CA LEU A 138 -4.12 2.18 13.74
C LEU A 138 -5.23 2.86 14.53
N MET A 139 -5.72 2.23 15.62
CA MET A 139 -6.90 2.71 16.31
C MET A 139 -6.61 3.88 17.25
N THR A 140 -7.54 4.84 17.30
CA THR A 140 -7.65 5.81 18.39
C THR A 140 -8.65 5.32 19.45
N VAL A 141 -8.44 5.75 20.70
CA VAL A 141 -9.35 5.49 21.82
C VAL A 141 -10.28 6.67 22.08
N GLU A 142 -10.20 7.71 21.29
CA GLU A 142 -10.89 8.98 21.45
C GLU A 142 -12.21 8.96 20.67
N TYR A 143 -13.20 8.20 21.14
CA TYR A 143 -14.52 8.07 20.55
C TYR A 143 -15.64 8.36 21.54
N VAL A 144 -16.83 8.71 21.03
CA VAL A 144 -18.02 8.93 21.85
C VAL A 144 -18.69 7.60 22.20
N GLN A 145 -18.86 7.37 23.49
CA GLN A 145 -19.54 6.20 24.06
C GLN A 145 -20.90 6.59 24.61
N LEU A 146 -21.96 5.85 24.21
CA LEU A 146 -23.32 6.01 24.71
C LEU A 146 -23.77 4.72 25.42
N GLY A 147 -24.63 4.89 26.43
CA GLY A 147 -25.30 3.77 27.11
C GLY A 147 -26.58 3.35 26.42
N VAL A 148 -26.91 2.06 26.45
CA VAL A 148 -28.09 1.47 25.79
C VAL A 148 -29.39 2.14 26.20
N HIS A 149 -29.53 2.48 27.49
CA HIS A 149 -30.78 2.97 28.08
C HIS A 149 -30.93 4.50 28.08
N MET A 150 -29.98 5.22 27.48
CA MET A 150 -30.03 6.67 27.36
C MET A 150 -31.17 7.10 26.43
N THR A 151 -31.70 8.30 26.69
CA THR A 151 -32.54 9.01 25.74
C THR A 151 -31.68 9.79 24.72
N VAL A 152 -32.27 10.23 23.63
CA VAL A 152 -31.62 11.09 22.61
C VAL A 152 -31.12 12.37 23.25
N GLY A 153 -31.91 13.01 24.12
CA GLY A 153 -31.51 14.24 24.82
C GLY A 153 -30.28 14.04 25.72
N GLU A 154 -30.23 12.94 26.49
CA GLU A 154 -29.09 12.57 27.32
C GLU A 154 -27.84 12.29 26.43
N SER A 155 -28.04 11.57 25.32
CA SER A 155 -26.97 11.25 24.38
C SER A 155 -26.35 12.48 23.71
N LEU A 156 -27.17 13.44 23.32
CA LEU A 156 -26.70 14.72 22.78
C LEU A 156 -25.92 15.54 23.82
N ALA A 157 -26.30 15.43 25.10
CA ALA A 157 -25.52 16.06 26.18
C ALA A 157 -24.14 15.42 26.35
N VAL A 158 -24.07 14.08 26.28
CA VAL A 158 -22.81 13.32 26.31
C VAL A 158 -21.94 13.68 25.12
N ILE A 159 -22.50 13.72 23.91
CA ILE A 159 -21.76 14.09 22.69
C ILE A 159 -21.19 15.50 22.80
N ARG A 160 -21.94 16.47 23.34
CA ARG A 160 -21.44 17.85 23.56
C ARG A 160 -20.27 17.89 24.53
N GLN A 161 -20.24 16.98 25.50
CA GLN A 161 -19.17 16.94 26.51
C GLN A 161 -17.94 16.17 26.01
N GLN A 162 -18.12 14.95 25.46
CA GLN A 162 -17.04 14.07 25.03
C GLN A 162 -16.51 14.43 23.62
N GLY A 163 -17.37 14.94 22.74
CA GLY A 163 -17.01 15.21 21.35
C GLY A 163 -15.94 16.30 21.14
N VAL A 164 -15.63 17.07 22.19
CA VAL A 164 -14.52 18.03 22.13
C VAL A 164 -13.15 17.33 22.06
N SER A 165 -13.04 16.14 22.68
CA SER A 165 -11.82 15.35 22.73
C SER A 165 -11.94 14.06 21.92
N SER A 166 -13.00 13.87 21.16
CA SER A 166 -13.20 12.67 20.33
C SER A 166 -12.76 12.94 18.90
N GLU A 167 -12.20 11.94 18.25
CA GLU A 167 -11.75 11.99 16.86
C GLU A 167 -12.91 12.32 15.91
N THR A 168 -14.06 11.71 16.16
CA THR A 168 -15.29 11.97 15.40
C THR A 168 -16.53 11.89 16.29
N VAL A 169 -17.55 12.67 15.93
CA VAL A 169 -18.88 12.61 16.54
C VAL A 169 -19.96 12.11 15.56
N TYR A 170 -19.58 11.81 14.30
CA TYR A 170 -20.54 11.41 13.27
C TYR A 170 -21.15 10.03 13.53
N THR A 171 -20.35 9.11 14.07
CA THR A 171 -20.79 7.77 14.51
C THR A 171 -20.56 7.64 16.01
N ASN A 172 -21.60 7.25 16.75
CA ASN A 172 -21.52 7.09 18.20
C ASN A 172 -21.78 5.61 18.53
N TYR A 173 -21.03 5.09 19.47
CA TYR A 173 -20.99 3.66 19.79
C TYR A 173 -21.77 3.38 21.05
N VAL A 174 -22.75 2.47 20.94
CA VAL A 174 -23.62 2.10 22.06
C VAL A 174 -23.06 0.85 22.72
N LEU A 175 -22.70 0.98 23.99
CA LEU A 175 -22.06 -0.08 24.76
C LEU A 175 -22.96 -0.54 25.90
N ASP A 176 -22.85 -1.82 26.26
CA ASP A 176 -23.41 -2.36 27.50
C ASP A 176 -22.53 -2.06 28.71
N GLU A 177 -22.96 -2.49 29.90
CA GLU A 177 -22.21 -2.34 31.16
C GLU A 177 -20.84 -3.07 31.12
N GLY A 178 -20.70 -4.10 30.29
CA GLY A 178 -19.47 -4.87 30.06
C GLY A 178 -18.56 -4.26 29.00
N ARG A 179 -18.88 -3.08 28.46
CA ARG A 179 -18.21 -2.41 27.34
C ARG A 179 -18.28 -3.19 26.01
N LYS A 180 -19.23 -4.11 25.88
CA LYS A 180 -19.46 -4.75 24.59
C LYS A 180 -20.24 -3.84 23.67
N LEU A 181 -19.88 -3.86 22.40
CA LEU A 181 -20.56 -3.09 21.36
C LEU A 181 -21.92 -3.73 21.05
N VAL A 182 -23.01 -3.03 21.34
CA VAL A 182 -24.39 -3.52 21.12
C VAL A 182 -25.10 -2.81 19.98
N GLY A 183 -24.57 -1.68 19.54
CA GLY A 183 -25.10 -0.93 18.40
C GLY A 183 -24.30 0.33 18.09
N ILE A 184 -24.64 0.95 16.97
CA ILE A 184 -24.15 2.27 16.58
C ILE A 184 -25.32 3.18 16.27
N ILE A 185 -25.12 4.49 16.45
CA ILE A 185 -26.10 5.51 16.07
C ILE A 185 -25.37 6.72 15.50
N SER A 186 -25.84 7.22 14.37
CA SER A 186 -25.24 8.40 13.74
C SER A 186 -25.74 9.68 14.44
N LEU A 187 -24.87 10.72 14.44
CA LEU A 187 -25.29 12.04 14.90
C LEU A 187 -26.53 12.55 14.14
N ARG A 188 -26.64 12.24 12.84
CA ARG A 188 -27.79 12.57 12.02
C ARG A 188 -29.09 11.98 12.57
N GLN A 189 -29.08 10.71 12.98
CA GLN A 189 -30.26 10.07 13.56
C GLN A 189 -30.65 10.75 14.87
N LEU A 190 -29.69 11.04 15.74
CA LEU A 190 -29.92 11.73 17.01
C LEU A 190 -30.51 13.14 16.85
N VAL A 191 -30.01 13.91 15.85
CA VAL A 191 -30.50 15.27 15.58
C VAL A 191 -31.92 15.28 15.00
N LEU A 192 -32.34 14.21 14.33
CA LEU A 192 -33.67 14.10 13.69
C LEU A 192 -34.73 13.40 14.54
N ALA A 193 -34.33 12.76 15.64
CA ALA A 193 -35.21 12.04 16.56
C ALA A 193 -35.71 12.96 17.70
N ASP A 194 -36.79 12.56 18.37
CA ASP A 194 -37.30 13.27 19.53
C ASP A 194 -36.41 13.03 20.77
N GLU A 195 -36.22 14.05 21.60
CA GLU A 195 -35.33 13.99 22.76
C GLU A 195 -35.69 12.89 23.79
N GLU A 196 -36.94 12.50 23.85
CA GLU A 196 -37.46 11.47 24.75
C GLU A 196 -37.31 10.04 24.20
N GLU A 197 -37.00 9.87 22.92
CA GLU A 197 -36.83 8.55 22.33
C GLU A 197 -35.59 7.86 22.91
N ARG A 198 -35.62 6.53 22.99
CA ARG A 198 -34.54 5.73 23.54
C ARG A 198 -33.55 5.29 22.46
N ILE A 199 -32.28 5.28 22.81
CA ILE A 199 -31.17 4.85 21.91
C ILE A 199 -31.36 3.41 21.46
N GLU A 200 -31.84 2.51 22.35
CA GLU A 200 -32.08 1.09 22.04
C GLU A 200 -33.09 0.85 20.92
N ASP A 201 -33.99 1.79 20.69
CA ASP A 201 -35.03 1.72 19.64
C ASP A 201 -34.55 2.29 18.30
N LEU A 202 -33.55 3.16 18.33
CA LEU A 202 -33.01 3.90 17.16
C LEU A 202 -31.73 3.32 16.63
N MET A 203 -30.91 2.66 17.48
CA MET A 203 -29.58 2.18 17.11
C MET A 203 -29.61 1.06 16.08
N GLU A 204 -28.61 1.02 15.23
CA GLU A 204 -28.33 -0.09 14.36
C GLU A 204 -27.59 -1.18 15.14
N ARG A 205 -28.17 -2.39 15.21
CA ARG A 205 -27.62 -3.52 15.97
C ARG A 205 -26.66 -4.39 15.16
N ARG A 206 -26.72 -4.30 13.82
CA ARG A 206 -25.82 -5.05 12.94
C ARG A 206 -24.58 -4.22 12.65
N VAL A 207 -23.64 -4.25 13.56
CA VAL A 207 -22.42 -3.47 13.45
C VAL A 207 -21.34 -4.32 12.81
N VAL A 208 -20.70 -3.79 11.78
CA VAL A 208 -19.44 -4.32 11.24
C VAL A 208 -18.32 -3.78 12.10
N ALA A 209 -17.46 -4.66 12.59
CA ALA A 209 -16.33 -4.34 13.44
C ALA A 209 -15.11 -5.13 13.00
N VAL A 210 -13.92 -4.68 13.40
CA VAL A 210 -12.65 -5.39 13.23
C VAL A 210 -12.06 -5.71 14.60
N HIS A 211 -11.11 -6.66 14.64
CA HIS A 211 -10.43 -7.03 15.88
C HIS A 211 -9.02 -6.42 15.92
N THR A 212 -8.52 -6.19 17.11
CA THR A 212 -7.21 -5.54 17.34
C THR A 212 -6.03 -6.17 16.61
N LEU A 213 -6.11 -7.45 16.24
CA LEU A 213 -5.04 -8.18 15.55
C LEU A 213 -5.32 -8.39 14.06
N ASP A 214 -6.41 -7.85 13.53
CA ASP A 214 -6.69 -7.91 12.10
C ASP A 214 -5.67 -7.07 11.35
N ASP A 215 -5.27 -7.56 10.19
CA ASP A 215 -4.30 -6.90 9.31
C ASP A 215 -4.87 -5.61 8.72
N GLN A 216 -4.03 -4.59 8.57
CA GLN A 216 -4.45 -3.28 8.06
C GLN A 216 -5.02 -3.32 6.64
N GLU A 217 -4.54 -4.23 5.77
CA GLU A 217 -5.09 -4.43 4.44
C GLU A 217 -6.55 -4.93 4.52
N GLN A 218 -6.84 -5.86 5.46
CA GLN A 218 -8.21 -6.34 5.69
C GLN A 218 -9.11 -5.23 6.24
N VAL A 219 -8.59 -4.39 7.14
CA VAL A 219 -9.32 -3.22 7.65
C VAL A 219 -9.66 -2.26 6.52
N ALA A 220 -8.69 -1.91 5.67
CA ALA A 220 -8.89 -1.04 4.51
C ALA A 220 -9.93 -1.60 3.54
N GLN A 221 -9.95 -2.92 3.36
CA GLN A 221 -10.97 -3.59 2.57
C GLN A 221 -12.38 -3.40 3.15
N VAL A 222 -12.57 -3.57 4.46
CA VAL A 222 -13.87 -3.36 5.12
C VAL A 222 -14.36 -1.92 4.91
N PHE A 223 -13.49 -0.93 5.04
CA PHE A 223 -13.84 0.47 4.73
C PHE A 223 -14.29 0.64 3.28
N SER A 224 -13.58 0.04 2.33
CA SER A 224 -13.91 0.10 0.90
C SER A 224 -15.24 -0.57 0.57
N GLU A 225 -15.57 -1.70 1.21
CA GLU A 225 -16.81 -2.45 0.96
C GLU A 225 -18.04 -1.75 1.54
N TYR A 226 -17.92 -1.18 2.75
CA TYR A 226 -19.06 -0.61 3.48
C TYR A 226 -19.16 0.91 3.40
N GLY A 227 -18.10 1.61 3.04
CA GLY A 227 -18.07 3.08 2.93
C GLY A 227 -18.27 3.79 4.27
N TYR A 228 -17.78 3.22 5.36
CA TYR A 228 -17.86 3.83 6.69
C TYR A 228 -16.87 5.01 6.82
N LEU A 229 -17.19 5.94 7.72
CA LEU A 229 -16.29 7.04 8.11
C LEU A 229 -15.41 6.68 9.30
N ALA A 230 -15.89 5.76 10.14
CA ALA A 230 -15.16 5.21 11.25
C ALA A 230 -15.62 3.77 11.53
N LEU A 231 -14.72 2.90 11.95
CA LEU A 231 -14.96 1.48 12.18
C LEU A 231 -14.55 1.13 13.61
N PRO A 232 -15.43 0.45 14.39
CA PRO A 232 -15.10 0.04 15.74
C PRO A 232 -14.10 -1.13 15.76
N VAL A 233 -13.18 -1.07 16.71
CA VAL A 233 -12.18 -2.11 16.97
C VAL A 233 -12.51 -2.82 18.27
N LEU A 234 -12.56 -4.15 18.22
CA LEU A 234 -12.90 -5.01 19.34
C LEU A 234 -11.69 -5.83 19.82
N ASP A 235 -11.69 -6.15 21.11
CA ASP A 235 -10.74 -7.11 21.69
C ASP A 235 -11.26 -8.57 21.49
N LYS A 236 -10.49 -9.54 21.98
CA LYS A 236 -10.85 -10.97 21.92
C LYS A 236 -12.12 -11.32 22.71
N GLU A 237 -12.50 -10.49 23.66
CA GLU A 237 -13.69 -10.63 24.49
C GLU A 237 -14.91 -9.84 23.95
N GLU A 238 -14.82 -9.36 22.70
CA GLU A 238 -15.85 -8.55 22.02
C GLU A 238 -16.12 -7.20 22.72
N ARG A 239 -15.14 -6.68 23.45
CA ARG A 239 -15.22 -5.35 24.07
C ARG A 239 -14.61 -4.30 23.14
N MET A 240 -15.26 -3.17 23.06
CA MET A 240 -14.77 -2.05 22.28
C MET A 240 -13.49 -1.46 22.86
N THR A 241 -12.45 -1.38 22.07
CA THR A 241 -11.13 -0.86 22.45
C THR A 241 -10.81 0.48 21.82
N GLY A 242 -11.30 0.74 20.62
CA GLY A 242 -11.03 1.97 19.88
C GLY A 242 -11.86 2.06 18.60
N ILE A 243 -11.53 3.03 17.78
CA ILE A 243 -12.03 3.22 16.42
C ILE A 243 -10.87 3.46 15.47
N ILE A 244 -11.08 3.17 14.20
CA ILE A 244 -10.20 3.58 13.11
C ILE A 244 -11.00 4.51 12.20
N THR A 245 -10.43 5.60 11.75
CA THR A 245 -11.10 6.58 10.90
C THR A 245 -10.70 6.42 9.43
N ILE A 246 -11.50 7.02 8.54
CA ILE A 246 -11.29 6.88 7.09
C ILE A 246 -10.02 7.58 6.61
N ASP A 247 -9.59 8.66 7.23
CA ASP A 247 -8.38 9.39 6.87
C ASP A 247 -7.12 8.56 7.13
N ASP A 248 -7.04 7.83 8.26
CA ASP A 248 -5.94 6.88 8.54
C ASP A 248 -5.93 5.74 7.52
N ILE A 249 -7.11 5.22 7.18
CA ILE A 249 -7.22 4.15 6.17
C ILE A 249 -6.84 4.63 4.77
N MET A 250 -7.06 5.89 4.42
CA MET A 250 -6.58 6.42 3.13
C MET A 250 -5.05 6.36 3.03
N GLU A 251 -4.34 6.62 4.13
CA GLU A 251 -2.89 6.48 4.20
C GLU A 251 -2.46 5.00 4.09
N VAL A 252 -3.15 4.11 4.79
CA VAL A 252 -2.90 2.65 4.68
C VAL A 252 -3.08 2.16 3.24
N VAL A 253 -4.15 2.57 2.54
CA VAL A 253 -4.38 2.18 1.14
C VAL A 253 -3.25 2.64 0.23
N GLU A 254 -2.69 3.84 0.45
CA GLU A 254 -1.54 4.34 -0.32
C GLU A 254 -0.26 3.55 -0.01
N GLN A 255 -0.04 3.21 1.27
CA GLN A 255 1.11 2.40 1.71
C GLN A 255 1.06 0.99 1.12
N GLU A 256 -0.07 0.28 1.23
CA GLU A 256 -0.28 -1.06 0.68
C GLU A 256 -0.11 -1.07 -0.85
N ALA A 257 -0.69 -0.09 -1.55
CA ALA A 257 -0.52 0.03 -2.99
C ALA A 257 0.96 0.23 -3.38
N THR A 258 1.69 1.02 -2.59
CA THR A 258 3.13 1.27 -2.80
C THR A 258 3.95 0.01 -2.54
N GLU A 259 3.62 -0.74 -1.48
CA GLU A 259 4.24 -2.04 -1.17
C GLU A 259 4.04 -3.03 -2.31
N ASP A 260 2.81 -3.21 -2.76
CA ASP A 260 2.45 -4.06 -3.89
C ASP A 260 3.25 -3.73 -5.15
N PHE A 261 3.35 -2.44 -5.52
CA PHE A 261 4.15 -2.01 -6.66
C PHE A 261 5.64 -2.36 -6.52
N GLN A 262 6.21 -2.23 -5.33
CA GLN A 262 7.61 -2.55 -5.07
C GLN A 262 7.85 -4.07 -5.13
N ILE A 263 6.97 -4.87 -4.55
CA ILE A 263 7.02 -6.34 -4.61
C ILE A 263 6.87 -6.82 -6.05
N MET A 264 5.91 -6.28 -6.81
CA MET A 264 5.70 -6.59 -8.23
C MET A 264 6.90 -6.23 -9.10
N ALA A 265 7.71 -5.24 -8.70
CA ALA A 265 8.96 -4.89 -9.36
C ALA A 265 10.17 -5.71 -8.87
N ALA A 266 9.97 -6.75 -8.07
CA ALA A 266 11.01 -7.56 -7.43
C ALA A 266 11.97 -6.69 -6.59
N MET A 267 11.42 -5.82 -5.76
CA MET A 267 12.14 -5.02 -4.77
C MET A 267 11.65 -5.35 -3.37
N SER A 268 12.50 -5.17 -2.37
CA SER A 268 12.05 -5.23 -0.98
C SER A 268 11.30 -3.94 -0.63
N PRO A 269 10.12 -4.03 0.02
CA PRO A 269 9.30 -2.87 0.36
C PRO A 269 10.01 -1.77 1.15
N SER A 270 9.55 -0.55 0.99
CA SER A 270 10.06 0.63 1.68
C SER A 270 9.01 1.73 1.75
N GLU A 271 8.74 2.20 2.94
CA GLU A 271 7.93 3.39 3.20
C GLU A 271 8.70 4.70 2.96
N GLU A 272 10.04 4.63 2.87
CA GLU A 272 10.88 5.80 2.68
C GLU A 272 10.74 6.39 1.27
N SER A 273 10.69 7.71 1.20
CA SER A 273 10.67 8.47 -0.05
C SER A 273 11.93 8.22 -0.89
N TYR A 274 11.79 8.13 -2.22
CA TYR A 274 12.91 7.94 -3.15
C TYR A 274 14.01 8.99 -2.99
N LYS A 275 13.67 10.26 -2.77
CA LYS A 275 14.63 11.37 -2.62
C LYS A 275 15.45 11.26 -1.33
N GLU A 276 14.89 10.70 -0.28
CA GLU A 276 15.50 10.67 1.06
C GLU A 276 16.29 9.38 1.31
N THR A 277 15.88 8.29 0.66
CA THR A 277 16.56 7.00 0.80
C THR A 277 17.97 7.05 0.21
N SER A 278 18.96 6.63 0.98
CA SER A 278 20.34 6.60 0.52
C SER A 278 20.54 5.66 -0.69
N VAL A 279 21.46 6.00 -1.58
CA VAL A 279 21.82 5.17 -2.73
C VAL A 279 22.16 3.73 -2.30
N TRP A 280 22.84 3.59 -1.16
CA TRP A 280 23.22 2.28 -0.63
C TRP A 280 22.00 1.45 -0.17
N THR A 281 21.05 2.09 0.50
CA THR A 281 19.79 1.45 0.91
C THR A 281 18.99 1.00 -0.30
N HIS A 282 18.84 1.87 -1.32
CA HIS A 282 18.19 1.50 -2.58
C HIS A 282 18.88 0.31 -3.27
N ALA A 283 20.21 0.30 -3.33
CA ALA A 283 20.95 -0.82 -3.91
C ALA A 283 20.69 -2.12 -3.14
N LYS A 284 20.77 -2.08 -1.81
CA LYS A 284 20.55 -3.24 -0.95
C LYS A 284 19.15 -3.85 -1.13
N LYS A 285 18.11 -3.00 -1.23
CA LYS A 285 16.71 -3.43 -1.42
C LYS A 285 16.46 -4.10 -2.77
N ARG A 286 17.29 -3.85 -3.78
CA ARG A 286 17.17 -4.42 -5.14
C ARG A 286 18.08 -5.64 -5.35
N ILE A 287 19.28 -5.64 -4.79
CA ILE A 287 20.32 -6.64 -5.06
C ILE A 287 19.82 -8.06 -4.69
N GLY A 288 19.12 -8.23 -3.58
CA GLY A 288 18.66 -9.54 -3.12
C GLY A 288 17.84 -10.28 -4.18
N TRP A 289 16.82 -9.62 -4.71
CA TRP A 289 15.97 -10.17 -5.76
C TRP A 289 16.71 -10.35 -7.09
N LEU A 290 17.56 -9.40 -7.49
CA LEU A 290 18.36 -9.51 -8.71
C LEU A 290 19.30 -10.72 -8.67
N LEU A 291 19.88 -11.04 -7.51
CA LEU A 291 20.72 -12.24 -7.34
C LEU A 291 19.88 -13.51 -7.49
N ILE A 292 18.69 -13.58 -6.92
CA ILE A 292 17.78 -14.73 -7.07
C ILE A 292 17.44 -14.92 -8.55
N LEU A 293 17.06 -13.87 -9.25
CA LEU A 293 16.72 -13.92 -10.67
C LEU A 293 17.93 -14.30 -11.53
N MET A 294 19.13 -13.79 -11.22
CA MET A 294 20.38 -14.15 -11.91
C MET A 294 20.69 -15.66 -11.74
N ILE A 295 20.52 -16.22 -10.52
CA ILE A 295 20.70 -17.65 -10.30
C ILE A 295 19.66 -18.44 -11.11
N SER A 296 18.41 -17.99 -11.12
CA SER A 296 17.34 -18.62 -11.91
C SER A 296 17.63 -18.60 -13.40
N ALA A 297 18.24 -17.53 -13.94
CA ALA A 297 18.63 -17.44 -15.34
C ALA A 297 19.70 -18.49 -15.75
N THR A 298 20.44 -19.08 -14.80
CA THR A 298 21.39 -20.17 -15.11
C THR A 298 20.67 -21.42 -15.64
N PHE A 299 19.42 -21.66 -15.26
CA PHE A 299 18.63 -22.75 -15.80
C PHE A 299 18.36 -22.56 -17.31
N THR A 300 18.02 -21.36 -17.73
CA THR A 300 17.84 -20.99 -19.14
C THR A 300 19.13 -21.22 -19.93
N GLY A 301 20.28 -20.77 -19.40
CA GLY A 301 21.58 -21.00 -20.00
C GLY A 301 21.91 -22.51 -20.13
N ARG A 302 21.56 -23.33 -19.15
CA ARG A 302 21.76 -24.77 -19.19
C ARG A 302 20.88 -25.46 -20.24
N ILE A 303 19.64 -25.03 -20.41
CA ILE A 303 18.78 -25.51 -21.50
C ILE A 303 19.44 -25.21 -22.86
N MET A 304 19.87 -23.97 -23.09
CA MET A 304 20.54 -23.60 -24.34
C MET A 304 21.80 -24.43 -24.60
N SER A 305 22.61 -24.68 -23.56
CA SER A 305 23.81 -25.52 -23.67
C SER A 305 23.46 -26.99 -24.00
N THR A 306 22.35 -27.52 -23.49
CA THR A 306 21.90 -28.88 -23.80
C THR A 306 21.50 -29.05 -25.26
N TYR A 307 21.00 -27.97 -25.89
CA TYR A 307 20.60 -27.99 -27.29
C TYR A 307 21.62 -27.29 -28.22
N SER A 308 22.90 -27.21 -27.83
CA SER A 308 23.95 -26.57 -28.60
C SER A 308 24.13 -27.18 -30.00
N GLU A 309 24.06 -28.49 -30.14
CA GLU A 309 24.17 -29.21 -31.41
C GLU A 309 23.02 -28.78 -32.40
N VAL A 310 21.82 -28.59 -31.85
CA VAL A 310 20.67 -28.11 -32.64
C VAL A 310 20.91 -26.67 -33.12
N LEU A 311 21.47 -25.82 -32.26
CA LEU A 311 21.80 -24.43 -32.62
C LEU A 311 22.98 -24.34 -33.60
N GLU A 312 23.96 -25.22 -33.51
CA GLU A 312 25.07 -25.28 -34.46
C GLU A 312 24.61 -25.74 -35.85
N SER A 313 23.69 -26.71 -35.93
CA SER A 313 23.12 -27.21 -37.20
C SER A 313 22.17 -26.21 -37.86
N ALA A 314 21.51 -25.35 -37.08
CA ALA A 314 20.59 -24.33 -37.56
C ALA A 314 20.74 -23.00 -36.79
N ILE A 315 21.84 -22.29 -37.04
CA ILE A 315 22.19 -21.01 -36.37
C ILE A 315 21.04 -20.00 -36.43
N ILE A 316 20.24 -20.00 -37.51
CA ILE A 316 19.10 -19.11 -37.69
C ILE A 316 18.10 -19.21 -36.52
N LEU A 317 17.99 -20.35 -35.85
CA LEU A 317 17.10 -20.53 -34.71
C LEU A 317 17.47 -19.64 -33.52
N SER A 318 18.76 -19.37 -33.35
CA SER A 318 19.23 -18.51 -32.23
C SER A 318 18.72 -17.08 -32.31
N VAL A 319 18.46 -16.58 -33.54
CA VAL A 319 18.00 -15.20 -33.80
C VAL A 319 16.59 -14.96 -33.24
N PHE A 320 15.77 -16.00 -33.16
CA PHE A 320 14.38 -15.89 -32.72
C PHE A 320 14.17 -16.11 -31.22
N ILE A 321 15.18 -16.60 -30.49
CA ILE A 321 15.11 -16.85 -29.05
C ILE A 321 14.72 -15.60 -28.28
N PRO A 322 15.37 -14.42 -28.47
CA PRO A 322 15.01 -13.22 -27.72
C PRO A 322 13.56 -12.81 -27.94
N MET A 323 13.05 -12.90 -29.19
CA MET A 323 11.68 -12.56 -29.53
C MET A 323 10.67 -13.50 -28.83
N LEU A 324 10.94 -14.81 -28.79
CA LEU A 324 10.06 -15.79 -28.15
C LEU A 324 10.01 -15.59 -26.64
N MET A 325 11.15 -15.35 -26.01
CA MET A 325 11.26 -15.08 -24.58
C MET A 325 10.53 -13.79 -24.21
N ASP A 326 10.78 -12.70 -24.93
CA ASP A 326 10.11 -11.42 -24.71
C ASP A 326 8.59 -11.53 -24.88
N THR A 327 8.11 -12.18 -25.95
CA THR A 327 6.68 -12.41 -26.16
C THR A 327 6.07 -13.24 -25.04
N GLY A 328 6.75 -14.27 -24.59
CA GLY A 328 6.34 -15.12 -23.49
C GLY A 328 6.26 -14.36 -22.17
N GLY A 329 7.35 -13.70 -21.79
CA GLY A 329 7.42 -12.90 -20.58
C GLY A 329 6.36 -11.82 -20.50
N ASN A 330 6.20 -11.03 -21.57
CA ASN A 330 5.19 -9.97 -21.64
C ASN A 330 3.76 -10.52 -21.55
N SER A 331 3.48 -11.63 -22.27
CA SER A 331 2.16 -12.25 -22.26
C SER A 331 1.77 -12.79 -20.87
N GLY A 332 2.72 -13.42 -20.17
CA GLY A 332 2.54 -13.92 -18.82
C GLY A 332 2.36 -12.80 -17.80
N SER A 333 3.19 -11.76 -17.89
CA SER A 333 3.11 -10.58 -17.00
C SER A 333 1.77 -9.85 -17.12
N GLN A 334 1.22 -9.70 -18.35
CA GLN A 334 -0.11 -9.13 -18.53
C GLN A 334 -1.21 -9.92 -17.82
N ALA A 335 -1.17 -11.26 -17.90
CA ALA A 335 -2.14 -12.09 -17.22
C ALA A 335 -1.98 -11.98 -15.69
N SER A 336 -0.75 -12.08 -15.19
CA SER A 336 -0.45 -12.01 -13.76
C SER A 336 -0.91 -10.69 -13.13
N THR A 337 -0.57 -9.57 -13.73
CA THR A 337 -0.96 -8.24 -13.23
C THR A 337 -2.48 -8.12 -13.05
N LEU A 338 -3.27 -8.61 -14.00
CA LEU A 338 -4.73 -8.58 -13.90
C LEU A 338 -5.25 -9.51 -12.81
N ILE A 339 -4.63 -10.67 -12.64
CA ILE A 339 -5.04 -11.65 -11.61
C ILE A 339 -4.62 -11.18 -10.22
N ILE A 340 -3.41 -10.64 -10.05
CA ILE A 340 -2.95 -10.05 -8.77
C ILE A 340 -3.92 -8.95 -8.35
N ARG A 341 -4.22 -8.00 -9.24
CA ARG A 341 -5.20 -6.95 -8.96
C ARG A 341 -6.57 -7.51 -8.60
N GLY A 342 -7.08 -8.47 -9.37
CA GLY A 342 -8.38 -9.07 -9.10
C GLY A 342 -8.44 -9.84 -7.78
N LEU A 343 -7.30 -10.37 -7.30
CA LEU A 343 -7.18 -11.00 -5.99
C LEU A 343 -7.07 -9.96 -4.85
N ALA A 344 -6.36 -8.87 -5.07
CA ALA A 344 -6.22 -7.76 -4.11
C ALA A 344 -7.56 -7.02 -3.94
N THR A 345 -8.26 -6.72 -5.03
CA THR A 345 -9.58 -6.07 -4.99
C THR A 345 -10.75 -7.01 -4.69
N HIS A 346 -10.50 -8.28 -4.38
CA HIS A 346 -11.52 -9.31 -4.13
C HIS A 346 -12.54 -9.54 -5.26
N GLU A 347 -12.28 -9.02 -6.46
CA GLU A 347 -13.02 -9.35 -7.69
C GLU A 347 -12.90 -10.84 -8.01
N LEU A 348 -11.72 -11.43 -7.72
CA LEU A 348 -11.43 -12.85 -7.90
C LEU A 348 -11.23 -13.54 -6.54
N ARG A 349 -11.82 -14.73 -6.42
CA ARG A 349 -11.67 -15.61 -5.26
C ARG A 349 -10.94 -16.90 -5.65
N LEU A 350 -10.30 -17.57 -4.70
CA LEU A 350 -9.60 -18.85 -4.97
C LEU A 350 -10.47 -19.88 -5.70
N LYS A 351 -11.77 -19.94 -5.39
CA LYS A 351 -12.73 -20.83 -6.06
C LYS A 351 -12.95 -20.55 -7.55
N ASP A 352 -12.56 -19.38 -8.03
CA ASP A 352 -12.76 -18.97 -9.42
C ASP A 352 -11.62 -19.43 -10.35
N TRP A 353 -10.60 -20.14 -9.83
CA TRP A 353 -9.41 -20.57 -10.58
C TRP A 353 -9.73 -21.22 -11.93
N ALA A 354 -10.73 -22.11 -11.97
CA ALA A 354 -11.10 -22.81 -13.22
C ALA A 354 -11.72 -21.87 -14.26
N LYS A 355 -12.50 -20.85 -13.81
CA LYS A 355 -13.07 -19.82 -14.69
C LYS A 355 -11.98 -18.91 -15.24
N VAL A 356 -11.03 -18.53 -14.37
CA VAL A 356 -9.86 -17.72 -14.74
C VAL A 356 -9.04 -18.48 -15.78
N LEU A 357 -8.68 -19.72 -15.52
CA LEU A 357 -7.92 -20.55 -16.43
C LEU A 357 -8.61 -20.69 -17.80
N ALA A 358 -9.92 -20.99 -17.80
CA ALA A 358 -10.69 -21.12 -19.04
C ALA A 358 -10.80 -19.80 -19.80
N LYS A 359 -10.84 -18.67 -19.14
CA LYS A 359 -10.86 -17.33 -19.76
C LYS A 359 -9.50 -17.01 -20.36
N GLU A 360 -8.42 -17.14 -19.60
CA GLU A 360 -7.07 -16.87 -20.06
C GLU A 360 -6.64 -17.81 -21.19
N PHE A 361 -7.05 -19.07 -21.15
CA PHE A 361 -6.80 -20.00 -22.26
C PHE A 361 -7.43 -19.55 -23.58
N ARG A 362 -8.68 -19.05 -23.55
CA ARG A 362 -9.33 -18.50 -24.74
C ARG A 362 -8.63 -17.24 -25.24
N ILE A 363 -8.24 -16.36 -24.31
CA ILE A 363 -7.47 -15.16 -24.66
C ILE A 363 -6.12 -15.55 -25.27
N ALA A 364 -5.45 -16.57 -24.72
CA ALA A 364 -4.18 -17.07 -25.22
C ALA A 364 -4.28 -17.61 -26.66
N ILE A 365 -5.36 -18.33 -26.98
CA ILE A 365 -5.59 -18.81 -28.37
C ILE A 365 -5.73 -17.62 -29.32
N ILE A 366 -6.57 -16.64 -28.98
CA ILE A 366 -6.79 -15.47 -29.84
C ILE A 366 -5.49 -14.70 -30.04
N VAL A 367 -4.81 -14.35 -28.93
CA VAL A 367 -3.57 -13.58 -28.98
C VAL A 367 -2.45 -14.36 -29.67
N GLY A 368 -2.28 -15.65 -29.32
CA GLY A 368 -1.26 -16.52 -29.90
C GLY A 368 -1.42 -16.69 -31.41
N VAL A 369 -2.65 -16.92 -31.90
CA VAL A 369 -2.92 -17.04 -33.32
C VAL A 369 -2.66 -15.74 -34.06
N VAL A 370 -3.12 -14.60 -33.55
CA VAL A 370 -2.89 -13.28 -34.18
C VAL A 370 -1.41 -12.96 -34.24
N LEU A 371 -0.67 -13.08 -33.11
CA LEU A 371 0.77 -12.83 -33.06
C LEU A 371 1.53 -13.77 -33.99
N SER A 372 1.19 -15.05 -33.96
CA SER A 372 1.80 -16.07 -34.83
C SER A 372 1.58 -15.78 -36.33
N ALA A 373 0.35 -15.40 -36.73
CA ALA A 373 0.05 -15.08 -38.10
C ALA A 373 0.81 -13.84 -38.61
N VAL A 374 0.83 -12.77 -37.82
CA VAL A 374 1.60 -11.55 -38.11
C VAL A 374 3.09 -11.85 -38.19
N ASN A 375 3.62 -12.62 -37.23
CA ASN A 375 5.03 -12.98 -37.20
C ASN A 375 5.42 -13.89 -38.41
N TYR A 376 4.59 -14.87 -38.76
CA TYR A 376 4.81 -15.72 -39.89
C TYR A 376 4.88 -14.89 -41.18
N ALA A 377 3.90 -13.97 -41.40
CA ALA A 377 3.89 -13.08 -42.54
C ALA A 377 5.16 -12.20 -42.59
N ARG A 378 5.59 -11.64 -41.43
CA ARG A 378 6.83 -10.86 -41.34
C ARG A 378 8.04 -11.69 -41.76
N LEU A 379 8.19 -12.90 -41.20
CA LEU A 379 9.33 -13.77 -41.47
C LEU A 379 9.45 -14.16 -42.94
N VAL A 380 8.33 -14.57 -43.53
CA VAL A 380 8.33 -15.05 -44.92
C VAL A 380 8.41 -13.91 -45.94
N PHE A 381 7.60 -12.85 -45.78
CA PHE A 381 7.47 -11.80 -46.80
C PHE A 381 8.43 -10.63 -46.61
N VAL A 382 8.91 -10.37 -45.40
CA VAL A 382 9.80 -9.23 -45.14
C VAL A 382 11.24 -9.69 -44.96
N GLU A 383 11.48 -10.76 -44.18
CA GLU A 383 12.83 -11.26 -43.92
C GLU A 383 13.30 -12.34 -44.89
N GLY A 384 12.39 -12.93 -45.69
CA GLY A 384 12.75 -14.00 -46.64
C GLY A 384 13.20 -15.29 -45.97
N THR A 385 12.79 -15.51 -44.69
CA THR A 385 13.12 -16.70 -43.91
C THR A 385 12.51 -17.95 -44.54
N ASP A 386 13.21 -19.08 -44.45
CA ASP A 386 12.68 -20.38 -44.87
C ASP A 386 11.31 -20.68 -44.25
N GLN A 387 10.38 -21.21 -45.04
CA GLN A 387 9.01 -21.44 -44.60
C GLN A 387 8.91 -22.43 -43.43
N THR A 388 9.81 -23.41 -43.34
CA THR A 388 9.83 -24.39 -42.28
C THR A 388 10.29 -23.75 -40.97
N VAL A 389 11.33 -22.92 -41.03
CA VAL A 389 11.81 -22.13 -39.87
C VAL A 389 10.72 -21.15 -39.41
N ALA A 390 10.09 -20.44 -40.35
CA ALA A 390 8.97 -19.53 -40.04
C ALA A 390 7.81 -20.27 -39.36
N LEU A 391 7.50 -21.48 -39.80
CA LEU A 391 6.46 -22.33 -39.20
C LEU A 391 6.83 -22.77 -37.79
N VAL A 392 8.09 -23.20 -37.56
CA VAL A 392 8.61 -23.57 -36.23
C VAL A 392 8.45 -22.40 -35.25
N VAL A 393 8.92 -21.20 -35.63
CA VAL A 393 8.84 -20.00 -34.79
C VAL A 393 7.38 -19.62 -34.52
N SER A 394 6.52 -19.71 -35.52
CA SER A 394 5.10 -19.36 -35.40
C SER A 394 4.32 -20.32 -34.49
N LEU A 395 4.54 -21.62 -34.63
CA LEU A 395 3.94 -22.62 -33.74
C LEU A 395 4.44 -22.47 -32.32
N THR A 396 5.75 -22.20 -32.15
CA THR A 396 6.33 -21.91 -30.85
C THR A 396 5.70 -20.65 -30.21
N THR A 397 5.46 -19.60 -30.99
CA THR A 397 4.78 -18.38 -30.49
C THR A 397 3.41 -18.70 -29.91
N ILE A 398 2.58 -19.52 -30.60
CA ILE A 398 1.28 -19.94 -30.07
C ILE A 398 1.45 -20.71 -28.75
N ALA A 399 2.33 -21.71 -28.74
CA ALA A 399 2.55 -22.56 -27.57
C ALA A 399 3.10 -21.77 -26.38
N THR A 400 4.03 -20.84 -26.63
CA THR A 400 4.59 -19.93 -25.64
C THR A 400 3.52 -19.04 -25.04
N VAL A 401 2.64 -18.43 -25.85
CA VAL A 401 1.56 -17.55 -25.36
C VAL A 401 0.55 -18.34 -24.52
N LEU A 402 0.18 -19.55 -24.95
CA LEU A 402 -0.69 -20.46 -24.19
C LEU A 402 -0.10 -20.81 -22.82
N LEU A 403 1.16 -21.20 -22.82
CA LEU A 403 1.88 -21.50 -21.60
C LEU A 403 1.97 -20.28 -20.67
N SER A 404 2.41 -19.14 -21.22
CA SER A 404 2.65 -17.91 -20.46
C SER A 404 1.41 -17.41 -19.77
N LYS A 405 0.27 -17.35 -20.47
CA LYS A 405 -0.99 -16.92 -19.86
C LYS A 405 -1.51 -17.91 -18.82
N THR A 406 -1.28 -19.20 -19.05
CA THR A 406 -1.61 -20.23 -18.06
C THR A 406 -0.77 -20.07 -16.79
N VAL A 407 0.54 -19.98 -16.92
CA VAL A 407 1.47 -19.80 -15.80
C VAL A 407 1.21 -18.46 -15.10
N GLY A 408 1.13 -17.35 -15.87
CA GLY A 408 0.90 -16.02 -15.35
C GLY A 408 -0.42 -15.87 -14.58
N SER A 409 -1.46 -16.60 -14.98
CA SER A 409 -2.75 -16.55 -14.27
C SER A 409 -2.80 -17.49 -13.06
N MET A 410 -2.14 -18.64 -13.11
CA MET A 410 -2.25 -19.66 -12.06
C MET A 410 -1.25 -19.45 -10.91
N LEU A 411 -0.08 -18.89 -11.15
CA LEU A 411 0.92 -18.64 -10.11
C LEU A 411 0.42 -17.73 -8.99
N PRO A 412 -0.20 -16.56 -9.25
CA PRO A 412 -0.74 -15.70 -8.18
C PRO A 412 -1.86 -16.38 -7.38
N ILE A 413 -2.73 -17.14 -8.04
CA ILE A 413 -3.79 -17.92 -7.37
C ILE A 413 -3.18 -18.99 -6.48
N GLY A 414 -2.12 -19.68 -6.96
CA GLY A 414 -1.37 -20.67 -6.18
C GLY A 414 -0.67 -20.05 -4.97
N ALA A 415 -0.06 -18.85 -5.12
CA ALA A 415 0.55 -18.11 -4.02
C ALA A 415 -0.48 -17.81 -2.92
N LYS A 416 -1.62 -17.23 -3.29
CA LYS A 416 -2.72 -16.94 -2.33
C LYS A 416 -3.26 -18.21 -1.66
N ALA A 417 -3.33 -19.32 -2.38
CA ALA A 417 -3.74 -20.62 -1.80
C ALA A 417 -2.74 -21.13 -0.76
N LEU A 418 -1.45 -20.82 -0.92
CA LEU A 418 -0.37 -21.12 0.02
C LEU A 418 -0.21 -20.04 1.12
N LYS A 419 -1.09 -19.05 1.16
CA LYS A 419 -1.03 -17.89 2.06
C LYS A 419 0.24 -17.05 1.87
N LEU A 420 0.75 -17.00 0.66
CA LEU A 420 1.81 -16.10 0.23
C LEU A 420 1.18 -14.91 -0.48
N ASP A 421 1.85 -13.76 -0.43
CA ASP A 421 1.43 -12.60 -1.17
C ASP A 421 1.46 -12.87 -2.69
N PRO A 422 0.32 -12.71 -3.41
CA PRO A 422 0.26 -12.88 -4.85
C PRO A 422 1.18 -11.93 -5.64
N ALA A 423 1.50 -10.74 -5.12
CA ALA A 423 2.35 -9.75 -5.76
C ALA A 423 3.78 -10.27 -6.01
N ILE A 424 4.26 -11.22 -5.19
CA ILE A 424 5.56 -11.89 -5.38
C ILE A 424 5.61 -12.64 -6.73
N MET A 425 4.47 -13.13 -7.22
CA MET A 425 4.34 -13.84 -8.50
C MET A 425 4.14 -12.90 -9.69
N ALA A 426 4.79 -11.74 -9.65
CA ALA A 426 4.73 -10.73 -10.70
C ALA A 426 5.77 -10.97 -11.82
N ALA A 427 5.89 -9.99 -12.70
CA ALA A 427 6.63 -10.09 -13.94
C ALA A 427 8.01 -10.76 -13.88
N PRO A 428 8.94 -10.41 -12.97
CA PRO A 428 10.32 -10.95 -13.03
C PRO A 428 10.40 -12.46 -12.77
N LEU A 429 9.56 -12.99 -11.88
CA LEU A 429 9.53 -14.42 -11.62
C LEU A 429 8.85 -15.20 -12.76
N ILE A 430 7.76 -14.65 -13.30
CA ILE A 430 7.03 -15.25 -14.42
C ILE A 430 7.91 -15.29 -15.66
N THR A 431 8.59 -14.20 -16.01
CA THR A 431 9.49 -14.18 -17.17
C THR A 431 10.54 -15.30 -17.08
N THR A 432 11.18 -15.44 -15.93
CA THR A 432 12.19 -16.49 -15.74
C THR A 432 11.64 -17.92 -15.94
N ILE A 433 10.44 -18.20 -15.42
CA ILE A 433 9.80 -19.51 -15.58
C ILE A 433 9.38 -19.74 -17.04
N VAL A 434 8.74 -18.74 -17.61
CA VAL A 434 8.23 -18.78 -18.99
C VAL A 434 9.38 -18.90 -19.99
N ASP A 435 10.49 -18.19 -19.80
CA ASP A 435 11.65 -18.24 -20.67
C ASP A 435 12.23 -19.67 -20.75
N ALA A 436 12.43 -20.29 -19.61
CA ALA A 436 12.94 -21.66 -19.56
C ALA A 436 12.00 -22.66 -20.27
N MET A 437 10.68 -22.53 -20.00
CA MET A 437 9.69 -23.43 -20.60
C MET A 437 9.49 -23.17 -22.09
N SER A 438 9.53 -21.91 -22.51
CA SER A 438 9.40 -21.52 -23.92
C SER A 438 10.55 -22.05 -24.76
N LEU A 439 11.79 -22.02 -24.22
CA LEU A 439 12.95 -22.60 -24.89
C LEU A 439 12.82 -24.10 -25.06
N LEU A 440 12.37 -24.83 -24.03
CA LEU A 440 12.12 -26.28 -24.15
C LEU A 440 11.10 -26.60 -25.24
N ILE A 441 10.00 -25.84 -25.28
CA ILE A 441 8.98 -25.99 -26.33
C ILE A 441 9.57 -25.65 -27.70
N TYR A 442 10.35 -24.59 -27.80
CA TYR A 442 10.98 -24.15 -29.05
C TYR A 442 11.89 -25.23 -29.61
N PHE A 443 12.81 -25.74 -28.81
CA PHE A 443 13.73 -26.79 -29.26
C PHE A 443 13.00 -28.10 -29.58
N TYR A 444 11.97 -28.45 -28.80
CA TYR A 444 11.14 -29.63 -29.10
C TYR A 444 10.44 -29.52 -30.45
N ILE A 445 9.84 -28.37 -30.78
CA ILE A 445 9.20 -28.13 -32.08
C ILE A 445 10.24 -28.08 -33.19
N ALA A 446 11.38 -27.43 -32.97
CA ALA A 446 12.46 -27.33 -33.95
C ALA A 446 13.02 -28.71 -34.33
N THR A 447 13.35 -29.56 -33.34
CA THR A 447 13.86 -30.90 -33.59
C THR A 447 12.82 -31.84 -34.20
N SER A 448 11.52 -31.56 -34.00
CA SER A 448 10.43 -32.36 -34.59
C SER A 448 10.15 -32.02 -36.07
N LEU A 449 10.40 -30.81 -36.48
CA LEU A 449 10.01 -30.31 -37.83
C LEU A 449 11.21 -30.04 -38.72
N LEU A 450 12.40 -29.83 -38.20
CA LEU A 450 13.59 -29.60 -39.00
C LEU A 450 14.40 -30.94 -39.06
N PRO A 451 15.01 -31.25 -40.19
CA PRO A 451 15.89 -32.37 -40.36
C PRO A 451 17.28 -32.08 -39.69
N LEU A 452 17.29 -32.06 -38.38
CA LEU A 452 18.48 -31.75 -37.57
C LEU A 452 19.19 -33.00 -37.10
#